data_8577928bb73dfd6cb3b08a10c081cbe4
#
_entry.id   8577928bb73dfd6cb3b08a10c081cbe4
#
_cell.length_a   1.000
_cell.length_b   1.000
_cell.length_c   1.000
_cell.angle_alpha   90.00
_cell.angle_beta   90.00
_cell.angle_gamma   90.00
#
_symmetry.space_group_name_H-M   'P 1'
#
loop_
_entity.id
_entity.type
_entity.pdbx_description
1 polymer ?
#
loop_
_entity_poly.entity_id
_entity_poly.type
_entity_poly.pdbx_seq_one_letter_code
_entity_poly.pdbx_strand_id
1 'polypeptide(L)'
;SLKQNLILKMEINFFQNQFGNTINSSGIFYVAANKKYVYDSSSIKIIVEDSLITTINNETKQLVYSLIDKNHLSILDILSGHLNNIQFLEKKSKYVDHFKVLELGYEGTFEFHEENGLLKLIKLHEGEEQTIIIEVESIDFIHNYIVPGINGKNFEIINLRD
;
A
#
# COMPACT_ATOMS: atom_id res chain seq x y z
N SER A 1 19.80 2.38 -17.28
CA SER A 1 19.14 3.63 -17.65
C SER A 1 18.70 4.38 -16.39
N LEU A 2 18.88 5.69 -16.37
CA LEU A 2 18.52 6.56 -15.23
C LEU A 2 17.03 6.46 -14.85
N LYS A 3 16.17 6.10 -15.80
CA LYS A 3 14.73 5.94 -15.56
C LYS A 3 14.38 4.73 -14.68
N GLN A 4 15.25 3.75 -14.57
CA GLN A 4 15.02 2.57 -13.73
C GLN A 4 15.18 2.84 -12.25
N ASN A 5 15.84 3.96 -11.90
CA ASN A 5 16.09 4.33 -10.51
C ASN A 5 15.12 5.39 -9.97
N LEU A 6 14.12 5.78 -10.77
CA LEU A 6 13.14 6.75 -10.32
C LEU A 6 12.13 6.06 -9.37
N ILE A 7 12.02 6.61 -8.19
CA ILE A 7 11.19 6.09 -7.11
C ILE A 7 10.22 7.16 -6.67
N LEU A 8 8.95 6.79 -6.58
CA LEU A 8 7.91 7.64 -6.01
C LEU A 8 7.91 7.46 -4.50
N LYS A 9 8.09 8.56 -3.78
CA LYS A 9 8.04 8.60 -2.31
C LYS A 9 6.81 9.35 -1.86
N MET A 10 5.98 8.72 -1.03
CA MET A 10 4.78 9.32 -0.49
C MET A 10 4.78 9.24 1.04
N GLU A 11 4.49 10.34 1.70
CA GLU A 11 4.13 10.32 3.11
C GLU A 11 2.63 10.02 3.21
N ILE A 12 2.27 8.97 3.94
CA ILE A 12 0.88 8.52 4.01
C ILE A 12 0.41 8.36 5.45
N ASN A 13 -0.86 8.65 5.67
CA ASN A 13 -1.59 8.31 6.88
C ASN A 13 -2.58 7.20 6.55
N PHE A 14 -2.53 6.14 7.33
CA PHE A 14 -3.34 4.96 7.16
C PHE A 14 -4.37 4.88 8.28
N PHE A 15 -5.64 4.78 7.90
CA PHE A 15 -6.76 4.62 8.82
C PHE A 15 -7.52 3.36 8.47
N GLN A 16 -7.78 2.52 9.45
CA GLN A 16 -8.60 1.33 9.28
C GLN A 16 -9.65 1.29 10.38
N ASN A 17 -10.90 1.16 9.97
CA ASN A 17 -12.02 0.87 10.86
C ASN A 17 -12.53 -0.54 10.55
N GLN A 18 -12.45 -1.41 11.53
CA GLN A 18 -12.88 -2.79 11.41
C GLN A 18 -13.70 -3.16 12.64
N PHE A 19 -14.98 -3.48 12.44
CA PHE A 19 -15.92 -3.88 13.51
C PHE A 19 -15.92 -2.90 14.69
N GLY A 20 -15.89 -1.59 14.41
CA GLY A 20 -15.88 -0.54 15.43
C GLY A 20 -14.52 -0.24 16.04
N ASN A 21 -13.47 -0.99 15.71
CA ASN A 21 -12.10 -0.73 16.15
C ASN A 21 -11.37 0.14 15.12
N THR A 22 -10.72 1.20 15.59
CA THR A 22 -9.97 2.11 14.71
C THR A 22 -8.47 1.95 14.93
N ILE A 23 -7.74 1.77 13.84
CA ILE A 23 -6.28 1.71 13.80
C ILE A 23 -5.79 2.87 12.94
N ASN A 24 -4.85 3.65 13.47
CA ASN A 24 -4.20 4.74 12.76
C ASN A 24 -2.70 4.50 12.73
N SER A 25 -2.08 4.71 11.58
CA SER A 25 -0.62 4.71 11.47
C SER A 25 -0.16 5.70 10.41
N SER A 26 1.07 6.16 10.55
CA SER A 26 1.72 7.03 9.58
C SER A 26 3.03 6.40 9.13
N GLY A 27 3.37 6.56 7.88
CA GLY A 27 4.58 6.00 7.35
C GLY A 27 4.95 6.61 6.00
N ILE A 28 6.04 6.08 5.44
CA ILE A 28 6.53 6.49 4.13
C ILE A 28 6.40 5.31 3.19
N PHE A 29 5.83 5.57 2.03
CA PHE A 29 5.62 4.58 0.99
C PHE A 29 6.55 4.89 -0.19
N TYR A 30 7.36 3.91 -0.57
CA TYR A 30 8.27 4.00 -1.70
C TYR A 30 7.83 3.00 -2.77
N VAL A 31 7.65 3.45 -4.00
CA VAL A 31 7.30 2.55 -5.10
C VAL A 31 8.16 2.81 -6.32
N ALA A 32 8.71 1.72 -6.87
CA ALA A 32 9.48 1.73 -8.11
C ALA A 32 8.57 1.45 -9.32
N ALA A 33 9.07 1.76 -10.52
CA ALA A 33 8.33 1.57 -11.76
C ALA A 33 7.92 0.11 -12.04
N ASN A 34 8.65 -0.86 -11.49
CA ASN A 34 8.35 -2.29 -11.60
C ASN A 34 7.38 -2.80 -10.54
N LYS A 35 6.69 -1.89 -9.85
CA LYS A 35 5.70 -2.18 -8.79
C LYS A 35 6.28 -2.80 -7.51
N LYS A 36 7.61 -2.83 -7.37
CA LYS A 36 8.25 -3.12 -6.10
C LYS A 36 7.99 -1.97 -5.16
N TYR A 37 7.68 -2.26 -3.91
CA TYR A 37 7.42 -1.20 -2.96
C TYR A 37 7.92 -1.52 -1.54
N VAL A 38 8.10 -0.46 -0.77
CA VAL A 38 8.37 -0.52 0.66
C VAL A 38 7.43 0.42 1.39
N TYR A 39 6.76 -0.08 2.40
CA TYR A 39 6.05 0.74 3.38
C TYR A 39 6.86 0.73 4.68
N ASP A 40 7.21 1.91 5.17
CA ASP A 40 8.05 2.09 6.33
C ASP A 40 7.36 2.95 7.38
N SER A 41 6.98 2.33 8.50
CA SER A 41 6.45 3.02 9.67
C SER A 41 7.25 2.64 10.91
N SER A 42 6.99 3.30 12.04
CA SER A 42 7.69 3.03 13.29
C SER A 42 7.44 1.61 13.82
N SER A 43 6.25 1.07 13.59
CA SER A 43 5.85 -0.25 14.11
C SER A 43 6.04 -1.40 13.12
N ILE A 44 5.86 -1.13 11.82
CA ILE A 44 5.87 -2.15 10.80
C ILE A 44 6.58 -1.67 9.54
N LYS A 45 7.33 -2.57 8.91
CA LYS A 45 7.91 -2.38 7.59
C LYS A 45 7.46 -3.52 6.69
N ILE A 46 6.98 -3.17 5.50
CA ILE A 46 6.56 -4.15 4.49
C ILE A 46 7.39 -3.92 3.24
N ILE A 47 8.06 -4.98 2.77
CA ILE A 47 8.89 -4.94 1.57
C ILE A 47 8.30 -5.94 0.59
N VAL A 48 7.96 -5.47 -0.60
CA VAL A 48 7.44 -6.31 -1.67
C VAL A 48 8.40 -6.25 -2.85
N GLU A 49 9.03 -7.38 -3.13
CA GLU A 49 9.94 -7.57 -4.27
C GLU A 49 9.56 -8.85 -5.00
N ASP A 50 9.36 -8.74 -6.32
CA ASP A 50 8.88 -9.84 -7.15
C ASP A 50 7.59 -10.44 -6.58
N SER A 51 7.58 -11.68 -6.16
CA SER A 51 6.42 -12.30 -5.51
C SER A 51 6.57 -12.46 -3.99
N LEU A 52 7.66 -11.95 -3.42
CA LEU A 52 7.96 -12.09 -1.99
C LEU A 52 7.50 -10.86 -1.21
N ILE A 53 6.76 -11.10 -0.14
CA ILE A 53 6.40 -10.09 0.85
C ILE A 53 7.21 -10.37 2.12
N THR A 54 7.97 -9.39 2.56
CA THR A 54 8.66 -9.44 3.84
C THR A 54 8.03 -8.42 4.77
N THR A 55 7.51 -8.89 5.89
CA THR A 55 6.90 -8.03 6.91
C THR A 55 7.72 -8.08 8.19
N ILE A 56 8.16 -6.93 8.64
CA ILE A 56 8.93 -6.76 9.88
C ILE A 56 8.03 -6.04 10.88
N ASN A 57 7.65 -6.73 11.95
CA ASN A 57 6.89 -6.13 13.03
C ASN A 57 7.83 -5.86 14.21
N ASN A 58 8.11 -4.59 14.47
CA ASN A 58 9.02 -4.17 15.51
C ASN A 58 8.41 -4.29 16.92
N GLU A 59 7.10 -4.26 17.04
CA GLU A 59 6.41 -4.38 18.33
C GLU A 59 6.38 -5.81 18.80
N THR A 60 6.02 -6.76 17.93
CA THR A 60 5.96 -8.19 18.25
C THR A 60 7.27 -8.91 18.06
N LYS A 61 8.29 -8.26 17.48
CA LYS A 61 9.57 -8.86 17.10
C LYS A 61 9.41 -10.07 16.18
N GLN A 62 8.57 -9.92 15.17
CA GLN A 62 8.31 -10.95 14.18
C GLN A 62 8.78 -10.52 12.80
N LEU A 63 9.40 -11.47 12.09
CA LEU A 63 9.80 -11.33 10.70
C LEU A 63 9.04 -12.39 9.90
N VAL A 64 8.15 -11.94 9.02
CA VAL A 64 7.24 -12.82 8.27
C VAL A 64 7.59 -12.78 6.79
N TYR A 65 7.83 -13.95 6.20
CA TYR A 65 7.96 -14.12 4.75
C TYR A 65 6.71 -14.77 4.20
N SER A 66 6.11 -14.13 3.20
CA SER A 66 4.95 -14.66 2.51
C SER A 66 5.04 -14.38 1.01
N LEU A 67 4.19 -15.04 0.23
CA LEU A 67 4.07 -14.78 -1.21
C LEU A 67 2.86 -13.91 -1.48
N ILE A 68 2.94 -13.11 -2.54
CA ILE A 68 1.79 -12.34 -3.01
C ILE A 68 0.67 -13.31 -3.37
N ASP A 69 -0.48 -13.14 -2.73
CA ASP A 69 -1.69 -13.87 -3.07
C ASP A 69 -2.49 -13.04 -4.09
N LYS A 70 -2.62 -13.57 -5.30
CA LYS A 70 -3.38 -12.91 -6.37
C LYS A 70 -4.86 -12.73 -6.04
N ASN A 71 -5.37 -13.47 -5.06
CA ASN A 71 -6.75 -13.39 -4.60
C ASN A 71 -6.94 -12.41 -3.44
N HIS A 72 -5.86 -11.83 -2.90
CA HIS A 72 -5.88 -10.88 -1.81
C HIS A 72 -5.11 -9.62 -2.18
N LEU A 73 -5.82 -8.67 -2.79
CA LEU A 73 -5.24 -7.38 -3.14
C LEU A 73 -5.35 -6.44 -1.93
N SER A 74 -4.21 -6.00 -1.41
CA SER A 74 -4.18 -5.01 -0.34
C SER A 74 -4.31 -3.59 -0.91
N ILE A 75 -4.68 -2.64 -0.06
CA ILE A 75 -4.73 -1.23 -0.46
C ILE A 75 -3.33 -0.70 -0.85
N LEU A 76 -2.27 -1.24 -0.26
CA LEU A 76 -0.89 -0.88 -0.64
C LEU A 76 -0.54 -1.41 -2.04
N ASP A 77 -1.03 -2.58 -2.41
CA ASP A 77 -0.90 -3.10 -3.78
C ASP A 77 -1.58 -2.16 -4.79
N ILE A 78 -2.77 -1.70 -4.46
CA ILE A 78 -3.50 -0.72 -5.28
C ILE A 78 -2.70 0.58 -5.41
N LEU A 79 -2.19 1.10 -4.30
CA LEU A 79 -1.38 2.31 -4.27
C LEU A 79 -0.10 2.16 -5.10
N SER A 80 0.48 0.97 -5.17
CA SER A 80 1.68 0.68 -5.98
C SER A 80 1.40 0.51 -7.48
N GLY A 81 0.13 0.51 -7.88
CA GLY A 81 -0.27 0.40 -9.28
C GLY A 81 -0.68 -1.00 -9.73
N HIS A 82 -0.93 -1.94 -8.82
CA HIS A 82 -1.48 -3.25 -9.15
C HIS A 82 -2.99 -3.12 -9.40
N LEU A 83 -3.35 -2.78 -10.63
CA LEU A 83 -4.73 -2.44 -11.01
C LEU A 83 -5.42 -3.50 -11.87
N ASN A 84 -4.83 -4.68 -12.04
CA ASN A 84 -5.34 -5.72 -12.94
C ASN A 84 -6.74 -6.22 -12.59
N ASN A 85 -7.07 -6.26 -11.30
CA ASN A 85 -8.36 -6.73 -10.80
C ASN A 85 -9.29 -5.57 -10.44
N ILE A 86 -9.00 -4.37 -10.92
CA ILE A 86 -9.77 -3.18 -10.64
C ILE A 86 -10.57 -2.78 -11.87
N GLN A 87 -11.87 -2.60 -11.68
CA GLN A 87 -12.77 -2.04 -12.68
C GLN A 87 -13.13 -0.62 -12.28
N PHE A 88 -12.77 0.34 -13.11
CA PHE A 88 -13.23 1.72 -12.93
C PHE A 88 -14.67 1.86 -13.38
N LEU A 89 -15.46 2.52 -12.56
CA LEU A 89 -16.87 2.80 -12.84
C LEU A 89 -17.01 4.12 -13.59
N GLU A 90 -18.23 4.42 -14.05
CA GLU A 90 -18.53 5.68 -14.72
C GLU A 90 -18.12 6.87 -13.85
N LYS A 91 -17.39 7.80 -14.45
CA LYS A 91 -16.87 8.98 -13.77
C LYS A 91 -17.98 10.00 -13.52
N LYS A 92 -18.31 10.23 -12.26
CA LYS A 92 -19.31 11.20 -11.81
C LYS A 92 -18.72 12.56 -11.46
N SER A 93 -17.41 12.58 -11.18
CA SER A 93 -16.67 13.78 -10.82
C SER A 93 -15.30 13.76 -11.48
N LYS A 94 -14.78 14.94 -11.84
CA LYS A 94 -13.46 15.07 -12.45
C LYS A 94 -12.32 14.63 -11.53
N TYR A 95 -12.49 14.76 -10.21
CA TYR A 95 -11.46 14.54 -9.22
C TYR A 95 -11.68 13.31 -8.35
N VAL A 96 -12.69 12.51 -8.65
CA VAL A 96 -13.00 11.29 -7.93
C VAL A 96 -13.27 10.16 -8.90
N ASP A 97 -12.46 9.12 -8.83
CA ASP A 97 -12.66 7.88 -9.58
C ASP A 97 -13.23 6.81 -8.64
N HIS A 98 -14.34 6.21 -9.03
CA HIS A 98 -14.92 5.07 -8.33
C HIS A 98 -14.46 3.77 -8.97
N PHE A 99 -14.20 2.77 -8.14
CA PHE A 99 -13.76 1.47 -8.64
C PHE A 99 -14.37 0.31 -7.84
N LYS A 100 -14.34 -0.86 -8.47
CA LYS A 100 -14.61 -2.15 -7.83
C LYS A 100 -13.39 -3.04 -7.94
N VAL A 101 -13.12 -3.79 -6.87
CA VAL A 101 -12.14 -4.87 -6.92
C VAL A 101 -12.89 -6.13 -7.33
N LEU A 102 -12.60 -6.65 -8.51
CA LEU A 102 -13.25 -7.84 -9.05
C LEU A 102 -12.95 -9.06 -8.17
N GLU A 103 -13.89 -9.98 -8.09
CA GLU A 103 -13.82 -11.23 -7.30
C GLU A 103 -13.95 -11.05 -5.79
N LEU A 104 -13.51 -9.92 -5.22
CA LEU A 104 -13.59 -9.67 -3.77
C LEU A 104 -14.84 -8.88 -3.36
N GLY A 105 -15.50 -8.22 -4.31
CA GLY A 105 -16.69 -7.42 -4.04
C GLY A 105 -16.41 -6.13 -3.26
N TYR A 106 -15.16 -5.68 -3.20
CA TYR A 106 -14.79 -4.43 -2.56
C TYR A 106 -15.04 -3.25 -3.50
N GLU A 107 -15.38 -2.12 -2.92
CA GLU A 107 -15.58 -0.87 -3.65
C GLU A 107 -14.73 0.23 -3.04
N GLY A 108 -14.33 1.20 -3.85
CA GLY A 108 -13.54 2.29 -3.35
C GLY A 108 -13.51 3.52 -4.26
N THR A 109 -12.73 4.49 -3.82
CA THR A 109 -12.51 5.74 -4.53
C THR A 109 -11.05 6.14 -4.53
N PHE A 110 -10.61 6.75 -5.63
CA PHE A 110 -9.41 7.58 -5.69
C PHE A 110 -9.86 9.04 -5.72
N GLU A 111 -9.37 9.85 -4.82
CA GLU A 111 -9.61 11.29 -4.82
C GLU A 111 -8.33 12.05 -5.13
N PHE A 112 -8.44 13.08 -5.96
CA PHE A 112 -7.32 13.87 -6.44
C PHE A 112 -7.49 15.33 -6.02
N HIS A 113 -6.36 16.03 -5.82
CA HIS A 113 -6.38 17.47 -5.56
C HIS A 113 -6.80 18.24 -6.81
N GLU A 114 -7.70 19.20 -6.65
CA GLU A 114 -8.18 20.05 -7.74
C GLU A 114 -7.07 20.96 -8.27
N GLU A 115 -6.15 21.38 -7.43
CA GLU A 115 -5.10 22.33 -7.76
C GLU A 115 -4.04 21.75 -8.69
N ASN A 116 -3.67 20.49 -8.52
CA ASN A 116 -2.54 19.89 -9.22
C ASN A 116 -2.80 18.49 -9.81
N GLY A 117 -3.98 17.91 -9.55
CA GLY A 117 -4.34 16.57 -10.04
C GLY A 117 -3.61 15.42 -9.35
N LEU A 118 -2.85 15.68 -8.29
CA LEU A 118 -2.14 14.63 -7.56
C LEU A 118 -3.09 13.85 -6.65
N LEU A 119 -2.74 12.59 -6.39
CA LEU A 119 -3.51 11.73 -5.51
C LEU A 119 -3.57 12.31 -4.10
N LYS A 120 -4.77 12.42 -3.57
CA LYS A 120 -5.06 12.94 -2.23
C LYS A 120 -5.42 11.83 -1.25
N LEU A 121 -6.24 10.88 -1.70
CA LEU A 121 -6.84 9.89 -0.82
C LEU A 121 -7.27 8.65 -1.62
N ILE A 122 -7.08 7.48 -1.01
CA ILE A 122 -7.70 6.24 -1.45
C ILE A 122 -8.59 5.74 -0.33
N LYS A 123 -9.82 5.38 -0.67
CA LYS A 123 -10.77 4.79 0.26
C LYS A 123 -11.23 3.45 -0.27
N LEU A 124 -11.20 2.43 0.58
CA LEU A 124 -11.62 1.08 0.25
C LEU A 124 -12.65 0.59 1.27
N HIS A 125 -13.78 0.15 0.78
CA HIS A 125 -14.82 -0.50 1.58
C HIS A 125 -14.83 -2.00 1.31
N GLU A 126 -14.54 -2.78 2.35
CA GLU A 126 -14.60 -4.23 2.33
C GLU A 126 -15.87 -4.69 3.05
N GLY A 127 -17.04 -4.48 2.41
CA GLY A 127 -18.32 -4.65 3.03
C GLY A 127 -18.74 -3.43 3.87
N GLU A 128 -19.78 -3.57 4.69
CA GLU A 128 -20.32 -2.46 5.49
C GLU A 128 -19.50 -2.17 6.75
N GLU A 129 -18.73 -3.15 7.23
CA GLU A 129 -18.09 -3.11 8.55
C GLU A 129 -16.60 -2.79 8.51
N GLN A 130 -16.00 -2.73 7.32
CA GLN A 130 -14.57 -2.46 7.18
C GLN A 130 -14.32 -1.36 6.15
N THR A 131 -13.66 -0.30 6.61
CA THR A 131 -13.21 0.80 5.75
C THR A 131 -11.74 1.03 6.00
N ILE A 132 -10.99 1.15 4.90
CA ILE A 132 -9.58 1.49 4.90
C ILE A 132 -9.40 2.79 4.13
N ILE A 133 -8.67 3.75 4.70
CA ILE A 133 -8.38 5.03 4.08
C ILE A 133 -6.88 5.26 4.13
N ILE A 134 -6.29 5.61 2.98
CA ILE A 134 -4.94 6.16 2.90
C ILE A 134 -5.05 7.62 2.47
N GLU A 135 -4.59 8.53 3.33
CA GLU A 135 -4.38 9.92 2.99
C GLU A 135 -2.93 10.12 2.55
N VAL A 136 -2.73 10.80 1.43
CA VAL A 136 -1.41 11.11 0.90
C VAL A 136 -1.07 12.56 1.27
N GLU A 137 -0.12 12.72 2.19
CA GLU A 137 0.32 14.03 2.69
C GLU A 137 1.29 14.72 1.73
N SER A 138 2.20 13.94 1.12
CA SER A 138 3.17 14.47 0.17
C SER A 138 3.56 13.41 -0.86
N ILE A 139 3.95 13.88 -2.05
CA ILE A 139 4.44 13.04 -3.14
C ILE A 139 5.73 13.66 -3.67
N ASP A 140 6.82 12.90 -3.64
CA ASP A 140 8.13 13.29 -4.15
C ASP A 140 8.69 12.21 -5.06
N PHE A 141 9.56 12.61 -5.98
CA PHE A 141 10.35 11.68 -6.78
C PHE A 141 11.79 11.70 -6.29
N ILE A 142 12.33 10.51 -6.02
CA ILE A 142 13.72 10.35 -5.62
C ILE A 142 14.43 9.42 -6.61
N HIS A 143 15.75 9.56 -6.75
CA HIS A 143 16.50 8.79 -7.74
C HIS A 143 16.96 7.44 -7.21
N ASN A 144 17.27 7.34 -5.93
CA ASN A 144 17.76 6.10 -5.33
C ASN A 144 17.14 5.86 -3.98
N TYR A 145 16.71 4.65 -3.76
CA TYR A 145 16.33 4.15 -2.45
C TYR A 145 16.92 2.75 -2.26
N ILE A 146 17.74 2.63 -1.24
CA ILE A 146 18.33 1.35 -0.88
C ILE A 146 17.40 0.71 0.15
N VAL A 147 16.83 -0.44 -0.20
CA VAL A 147 16.03 -1.22 0.76
C VAL A 147 16.93 -1.60 1.94
N PRO A 148 16.59 -1.20 3.17
CA PRO A 148 17.40 -1.53 4.32
C PRO A 148 17.57 -3.02 4.48
N GLY A 149 18.79 -3.44 4.83
CA GLY A 149 19.04 -4.83 5.19
C GLY A 149 18.23 -5.24 6.42
N ILE A 150 17.73 -6.46 6.40
CA ILE A 150 16.94 -6.99 7.50
C ILE A 150 17.88 -7.64 8.52
N ASN A 151 17.91 -7.09 9.74
CA ASN A 151 18.58 -7.74 10.86
C ASN A 151 17.56 -8.57 11.64
N GLY A 152 17.50 -9.86 11.34
CA GLY A 152 16.59 -10.81 11.99
C GLY A 152 17.05 -11.28 13.38
N LYS A 153 18.13 -10.70 13.93
CA LYS A 153 18.60 -11.04 15.25
C LYS A 153 17.56 -10.66 16.31
N ASN A 154 17.17 -11.60 17.16
CA ASN A 154 16.13 -11.46 18.18
C ASN A 154 14.70 -11.37 17.64
N PHE A 155 14.47 -11.67 16.36
CA PHE A 155 13.13 -11.78 15.79
C PHE A 155 12.70 -13.24 15.66
N GLU A 156 11.43 -13.51 15.90
CA GLU A 156 10.80 -14.74 15.51
C GLU A 156 10.59 -14.74 14.00
N ILE A 157 11.11 -15.77 13.32
CA ILE A 157 10.97 -15.90 11.88
C ILE A 157 9.79 -16.80 11.56
N ILE A 158 8.82 -16.28 10.83
CA ILE A 158 7.64 -17.00 10.38
C ILE A 158 7.68 -17.09 8.85
N ASN A 159 7.72 -18.30 8.34
CA ASN A 159 7.78 -18.54 6.90
C ASN A 159 6.45 -19.10 6.40
N LEU A 160 5.73 -18.30 5.63
CA LEU A 160 4.43 -18.64 5.05
C LEU A 160 4.49 -18.85 3.53
N ARG A 161 5.69 -19.17 3.00
CA ARG A 161 5.90 -19.33 1.56
C ARG A 161 5.49 -20.70 1.01
N ASP A 162 5.16 -21.62 1.84
CA ASP A 162 4.79 -23.00 1.46
C ASP A 162 3.30 -23.13 1.11
#